data_6504f890a70810cb9e3a2bd505314b72
#
_entry.id   6504f890a70810cb9e3a2bd505314b72
#
_cell.length_a   1.000
_cell.length_b   1.000
_cell.length_c   1.000
_cell.angle_alpha   90.00
_cell.angle_beta   90.00
_cell.angle_gamma   90.00
#
_symmetry.space_group_name_H-M   'P 1'
#
loop_
_entity.id
_entity.type
_entity.pdbx_description
1 polymer ?
#
loop_
_entity_poly.entity_id
_entity_poly.type
_entity_poly.pdbx_seq_one_letter_code
_entity_poly.pdbx_strand_id
1 'polypeptide(L)'
;QINAAIGFKASPAIGLWLNLYGGYQNLKDDLFFQPADFESTANEYSPMLSIGQWNTSNIYAGAEIRYGYKNIFSFSATGVYRNWDAKDDSQFNAGAYALVYKPAFEADLHIDVHPVSALLLNLGYRHISREKVEGNKVDAVNNLYAGGSYEFFKGISVYARIDNLLNQDY
;
A
#
# COMPACT_ATOMS: atom_id res chain seq x y z
N GLN A 1 7.17 -15.55 13.81
CA GLN A 1 7.35 -14.29 13.09
C GLN A 1 8.58 -13.56 13.62
N ILE A 2 9.38 -13.04 12.72
CA ILE A 2 10.51 -12.15 13.04
C ILE A 2 10.32 -10.91 12.22
N ASN A 3 10.45 -9.74 12.87
CA ASN A 3 10.45 -8.45 12.19
C ASN A 3 11.59 -7.62 12.79
N ALA A 4 12.56 -7.25 11.96
CA ALA A 4 13.68 -6.41 12.33
C ALA A 4 13.72 -5.20 11.41
N ALA A 5 13.84 -4.02 11.98
CA ALA A 5 13.87 -2.76 11.23
C ALA A 5 14.95 -1.82 11.80
N ILE A 6 15.51 -1.03 10.91
CA ILE A 6 16.38 0.09 11.24
C ILE A 6 15.90 1.33 10.50
N GLY A 7 16.03 2.49 11.10
CA GLY A 7 15.61 3.73 10.46
C GLY A 7 16.44 4.93 10.90
N PHE A 8 16.38 5.96 10.09
CA PHE A 8 17.01 7.25 10.30
C PHE A 8 15.95 8.35 10.18
N LYS A 9 15.88 9.23 11.17
CA LYS A 9 14.98 10.39 11.20
C LYS A 9 15.78 11.68 11.26
N ALA A 10 15.36 12.67 10.50
CA ALA A 10 15.99 13.97 10.48
C ALA A 10 14.96 15.10 10.30
N SER A 11 15.29 16.27 10.82
CA SER A 11 14.58 17.52 10.57
C SER A 11 15.58 18.57 10.08
N PRO A 12 15.99 18.49 8.79
CA PRO A 12 17.11 19.30 8.26
C PRO A 12 16.74 20.78 8.11
N ALA A 13 15.46 21.13 8.11
CA ALA A 13 14.98 22.50 7.99
C ALA A 13 13.67 22.67 8.77
N ILE A 14 13.31 23.91 9.03
CA ILE A 14 12.05 24.26 9.72
C ILE A 14 10.87 23.76 8.88
N GLY A 15 10.00 22.98 9.52
CA GLY A 15 8.83 22.40 8.89
C GLY A 15 9.11 21.16 8.04
N LEU A 16 10.36 20.76 7.82
CA LEU A 16 10.73 19.57 7.05
C LEU A 16 11.11 18.42 8.00
N TRP A 17 10.47 17.29 7.79
CA TRP A 17 10.77 16.06 8.50
C TRP A 17 10.95 14.91 7.51
N LEU A 18 11.99 14.12 7.73
CA LEU A 18 12.37 12.98 6.90
C LEU A 18 12.50 11.74 7.78
N ASN A 19 12.05 10.61 7.25
CA ASN A 19 12.26 9.29 7.83
C ASN A 19 12.64 8.31 6.73
N LEU A 20 13.79 7.66 6.89
CA LEU A 20 14.26 6.57 6.02
C LEU A 20 14.33 5.32 6.88
N TYR A 21 13.79 4.23 6.39
CA TYR A 21 13.81 2.97 7.13
C TYR A 21 13.90 1.78 6.20
N GLY A 22 14.35 0.69 6.75
CA GLY A 22 14.40 -0.59 6.05
C GLY A 22 14.42 -1.72 7.05
N GLY A 23 14.11 -2.91 6.57
CA GLY A 23 14.05 -4.05 7.46
C GLY A 23 13.81 -5.36 6.73
N TYR A 24 13.74 -6.39 7.54
CA TYR A 24 13.44 -7.75 7.15
C TYR A 24 12.24 -8.25 7.96
N GLN A 25 11.31 -8.90 7.29
CA GLN A 25 10.17 -9.54 7.90
C GLN A 25 10.09 -11.00 7.46
N ASN A 26 9.84 -11.90 8.40
CA ASN A 26 9.55 -13.30 8.14
C ASN A 26 8.20 -13.65 8.76
N LEU A 27 7.29 -14.10 7.92
CA LEU A 27 5.95 -14.54 8.29
C LEU A 27 5.91 -16.06 8.17
N LYS A 28 5.62 -16.75 9.27
CA LYS A 28 5.35 -18.18 9.28
C LYS A 28 3.86 -18.41 9.17
N ASP A 29 3.48 -19.44 8.42
CA ASP A 29 2.08 -19.86 8.26
C ASP A 29 1.19 -18.75 7.72
N ASP A 30 1.70 -17.98 6.75
CA ASP A 30 0.94 -16.96 6.04
C ASP A 30 -0.14 -17.62 5.17
N LEU A 31 -1.39 -17.22 5.37
CA LEU A 31 -2.56 -17.84 4.73
C LEU A 31 -2.87 -17.17 3.40
N PHE A 32 -3.14 -17.97 2.37
CA PHE A 32 -3.59 -17.48 1.07
C PHE A 32 -4.44 -18.51 0.34
N PHE A 33 -5.18 -18.05 -0.66
CA PHE A 33 -5.94 -18.92 -1.55
C PHE A 33 -5.05 -19.42 -2.69
N GLN A 34 -5.06 -20.71 -2.90
CA GLN A 34 -4.35 -21.36 -4.01
C GLN A 34 -5.32 -22.29 -4.76
N PRO A 35 -5.07 -22.60 -6.05
CA PRO A 35 -5.77 -23.68 -6.71
C PRO A 35 -5.61 -24.97 -5.92
N ALA A 36 -6.68 -25.72 -5.75
CA ALA A 36 -6.60 -27.05 -5.14
C ALA A 36 -5.81 -27.96 -6.06
N ASP A 37 -4.88 -28.74 -5.49
CA ASP A 37 -4.20 -29.80 -6.22
C ASP A 37 -5.23 -30.86 -6.63
N PHE A 38 -5.55 -30.91 -7.92
CA PHE A 38 -6.33 -31.97 -8.47
C PHE A 38 -5.42 -33.18 -8.79
N GLU A 39 -5.08 -33.95 -7.78
CA GLU A 39 -4.91 -35.36 -8.01
C GLU A 39 -6.30 -35.98 -8.11
N SER A 40 -6.66 -36.28 -9.31
CA SER A 40 -7.75 -37.19 -9.61
C SER A 40 -9.02 -36.64 -10.18
N THR A 41 -9.24 -37.27 -11.24
CA THR A 41 -10.50 -37.94 -11.61
C THR A 41 -11.75 -37.10 -11.44
N ALA A 42 -12.09 -36.53 -12.57
CA ALA A 42 -13.45 -36.46 -12.98
C ALA A 42 -14.39 -35.70 -12.03
N ASN A 43 -14.33 -34.42 -12.10
CA ASN A 43 -15.58 -33.65 -12.28
C ASN A 43 -15.21 -32.25 -12.75
N GLU A 44 -15.45 -31.96 -13.97
CA GLU A 44 -15.09 -30.79 -14.75
C GLU A 44 -15.73 -29.47 -14.27
N TYR A 45 -16.23 -29.35 -13.04
CA TYR A 45 -17.15 -28.26 -12.70
C TYR A 45 -16.83 -27.44 -11.46
N SER A 46 -15.66 -27.57 -10.83
CA SER A 46 -15.35 -26.67 -9.73
C SER A 46 -13.87 -26.32 -9.67
N PRO A 47 -13.47 -25.10 -9.97
CA PRO A 47 -12.20 -24.58 -9.49
C PRO A 47 -12.32 -24.46 -7.97
N MET A 48 -11.99 -25.53 -7.25
CA MET A 48 -11.89 -25.45 -5.80
C MET A 48 -10.64 -24.65 -5.45
N LEU A 49 -10.83 -23.61 -4.66
CA LEU A 49 -9.75 -22.89 -4.00
C LEU A 49 -9.49 -23.59 -2.66
N SER A 50 -8.26 -23.91 -2.40
CA SER A 50 -7.79 -24.36 -1.09
C SER A 50 -7.10 -23.23 -0.35
N ILE A 51 -7.02 -23.36 0.97
CA ILE A 51 -6.22 -22.43 1.79
C ILE A 51 -4.86 -23.06 1.97
N GLY A 52 -3.82 -22.39 1.46
CA GLY A 52 -2.44 -22.75 1.67
C GLY A 52 -1.81 -22.00 2.83
N GLN A 53 -0.80 -22.60 3.46
CA GLN A 53 0.02 -21.99 4.49
C GLN A 53 1.47 -22.00 4.02
N TRP A 54 2.09 -20.82 3.91
CA TRP A 54 3.45 -20.68 3.41
C TRP A 54 4.30 -19.81 4.30
N ASN A 55 5.58 -20.10 4.32
CA ASN A 55 6.54 -19.21 4.94
C ASN A 55 6.95 -18.15 3.93
N THR A 56 6.55 -16.92 4.16
CA THR A 56 6.93 -15.79 3.32
C THR A 56 7.91 -14.88 4.04
N SER A 57 8.79 -14.27 3.31
CA SER A 57 9.70 -13.26 3.83
C SER A 57 9.76 -12.06 2.89
N ASN A 58 10.11 -10.91 3.43
CA ASN A 58 10.41 -9.74 2.61
C ASN A 58 11.54 -8.90 3.20
N ILE A 59 12.28 -8.27 2.30
CA ILE A 59 13.17 -7.15 2.61
C ILE A 59 12.46 -5.91 2.12
N TYR A 60 12.37 -4.90 2.96
CA TYR A 60 11.71 -3.65 2.61
C TYR A 60 12.58 -2.44 2.88
N ALA A 61 12.35 -1.41 2.08
CA ALA A 61 12.90 -0.08 2.29
C ALA A 61 11.81 0.96 2.09
N GLY A 62 11.78 1.96 2.94
CA GLY A 62 10.78 3.01 2.89
C GLY A 62 11.35 4.38 3.20
N ALA A 63 10.65 5.37 2.68
CA ALA A 63 10.93 6.78 2.94
C ALA A 63 9.63 7.51 3.25
N GLU A 64 9.70 8.47 4.14
CA GLU A 64 8.61 9.37 4.48
C GLU A 64 9.15 10.79 4.54
N ILE A 65 8.45 11.71 3.90
CA ILE A 65 8.73 13.13 3.90
C ILE A 65 7.47 13.83 4.38
N ARG A 66 7.62 14.75 5.32
CA ARG A 66 6.57 15.69 5.70
C ARG A 66 7.13 17.10 5.66
N TYR A 67 6.37 17.99 5.09
CA TYR A 67 6.69 19.41 5.06
C TYR A 67 5.47 20.23 5.42
N GLY A 68 5.65 21.19 6.30
CA GLY A 68 4.63 22.17 6.67
C GLY A 68 5.16 23.58 6.60
N TYR A 69 4.40 24.47 5.98
CA TYR A 69 4.72 25.86 5.90
C TYR A 69 3.62 26.67 6.59
N LYS A 70 3.91 27.17 7.77
CA LYS A 70 2.94 27.87 8.63
C LYS A 70 1.66 27.02 8.76
N ASN A 71 0.50 27.67 8.78
CA ASN A 71 -0.80 26.98 8.73
C ASN A 71 -1.43 27.07 7.33
N ILE A 72 -0.62 27.29 6.29
CA ILE A 72 -1.11 27.55 4.93
C ILE A 72 -1.00 26.31 4.06
N PHE A 73 0.07 25.53 4.25
CA PHE A 73 0.38 24.41 3.39
C PHE A 73 0.98 23.26 4.18
N SER A 74 0.55 22.05 3.91
CA SER A 74 1.24 20.83 4.32
C SER A 74 1.33 19.83 3.18
N PHE A 75 2.41 19.09 3.17
CA PHE A 75 2.67 18.02 2.22
C PHE A 75 3.21 16.81 2.98
N SER A 76 2.73 15.63 2.63
CA SER A 76 3.31 14.38 3.08
C SER A 76 3.43 13.40 1.92
N ALA A 77 4.54 12.67 1.88
CA ALA A 77 4.78 11.60 0.94
C ALA A 77 5.38 10.42 1.68
N THR A 78 4.84 9.23 1.44
CA THR A 78 5.36 7.97 1.94
C THR A 78 5.55 7.02 0.77
N GLY A 79 6.68 6.32 0.73
CA GLY A 79 6.93 5.26 -0.24
C GLY A 79 7.56 4.07 0.45
N VAL A 80 7.09 2.86 0.13
CA VAL A 80 7.64 1.61 0.65
C VAL A 80 7.79 0.63 -0.50
N TYR A 81 9.00 0.15 -0.70
CA TYR A 81 9.31 -0.93 -1.62
C TYR A 81 9.54 -2.21 -0.82
N ARG A 82 9.00 -3.34 -1.31
CA ARG A 82 9.16 -4.67 -0.72
C ARG A 82 9.59 -5.66 -1.78
N ASN A 83 10.58 -6.45 -1.44
CA ASN A 83 10.99 -7.61 -2.24
C ASN A 83 10.58 -8.86 -1.46
N TRP A 84 9.59 -9.55 -1.97
CA TRP A 84 9.00 -10.72 -1.36
C TRP A 84 9.67 -12.00 -1.85
N ASP A 85 9.79 -12.96 -0.95
CA ASP A 85 10.21 -14.32 -1.22
C ASP A 85 9.25 -15.30 -0.52
N ALA A 86 8.89 -16.37 -1.20
CA ALA A 86 8.10 -17.45 -0.64
C ALA A 86 8.91 -18.75 -0.82
N LYS A 87 9.20 -19.44 0.28
CA LYS A 87 9.83 -20.73 0.20
C LYS A 87 8.81 -21.75 -0.30
N ASP A 88 9.06 -22.24 -1.48
CA ASP A 88 8.24 -23.24 -2.15
C ASP A 88 9.07 -24.49 -2.43
N ASP A 89 8.72 -25.56 -1.75
CA ASP A 89 9.28 -26.89 -2.00
C ASP A 89 8.34 -27.74 -2.90
N SER A 90 7.24 -27.13 -3.40
CA SER A 90 6.24 -27.85 -4.20
C SER A 90 6.59 -27.87 -5.68
N GLN A 91 6.17 -28.94 -6.37
CA GLN A 91 6.33 -29.09 -7.82
C GLN A 91 5.48 -28.11 -8.65
N PHE A 92 4.55 -27.39 -8.03
CA PHE A 92 3.54 -26.59 -8.70
C PHE A 92 3.74 -25.06 -8.58
N ASN A 93 4.87 -24.63 -8.05
CA ASN A 93 5.17 -23.21 -7.84
C ASN A 93 4.05 -22.46 -7.05
N ALA A 94 3.46 -23.16 -6.09
CA ALA A 94 2.35 -22.64 -5.31
C ALA A 94 2.75 -21.43 -4.44
N GLY A 95 4.03 -21.33 -4.07
CA GLY A 95 4.58 -20.13 -3.41
C GLY A 95 4.42 -18.87 -4.22
N ALA A 96 4.42 -18.96 -5.55
CA ALA A 96 4.15 -17.83 -6.43
C ALA A 96 2.75 -17.25 -6.22
N TYR A 97 1.75 -18.08 -5.97
CA TYR A 97 0.39 -17.60 -5.68
C TYR A 97 0.29 -16.84 -4.35
N ALA A 98 1.11 -17.20 -3.37
CA ALA A 98 1.19 -16.46 -2.11
C ALA A 98 1.64 -15.01 -2.32
N LEU A 99 2.40 -14.73 -3.37
CA LEU A 99 2.98 -13.42 -3.64
C LEU A 99 2.11 -12.54 -4.55
N VAL A 100 1.17 -13.09 -5.34
CA VAL A 100 0.37 -12.36 -6.34
C VAL A 100 -0.31 -11.11 -5.77
N TYR A 101 -0.80 -11.19 -4.54
CA TYR A 101 -1.52 -10.08 -3.91
C TYR A 101 -0.66 -9.27 -2.92
N LYS A 102 0.60 -9.64 -2.75
CA LYS A 102 1.51 -8.90 -1.87
C LYS A 102 1.91 -7.58 -2.53
N PRO A 103 1.90 -6.47 -1.81
CA PRO A 103 2.32 -5.19 -2.36
C PRO A 103 3.84 -5.17 -2.56
N ALA A 104 4.27 -4.91 -3.80
CA ALA A 104 5.69 -4.72 -4.12
C ALA A 104 6.13 -3.26 -3.90
N PHE A 105 5.26 -2.32 -4.25
CA PHE A 105 5.50 -0.91 -3.99
C PHE A 105 4.19 -0.22 -3.59
N GLU A 106 4.26 0.57 -2.53
CA GLU A 106 3.17 1.42 -2.07
C GLU A 106 3.69 2.85 -1.98
N ALA A 107 2.91 3.79 -2.49
CA ALA A 107 3.15 5.21 -2.33
C ALA A 107 1.85 5.91 -1.91
N ASP A 108 1.98 6.86 -1.00
CA ASP A 108 0.89 7.72 -0.54
C ASP A 108 1.39 9.17 -0.55
N LEU A 109 0.67 10.03 -1.24
CA LEU A 109 0.94 11.45 -1.33
C LEU A 109 -0.27 12.22 -0.83
N HIS A 110 -0.05 13.23 -0.01
CA HIS A 110 -1.13 14.08 0.51
C HIS A 110 -0.70 15.53 0.59
N ILE A 111 -1.57 16.41 0.16
CA ILE A 111 -1.38 17.86 0.17
C ILE A 111 -2.60 18.50 0.81
N ASP A 112 -2.37 19.38 1.78
CA ASP A 112 -3.37 20.26 2.35
C ASP A 112 -3.00 21.70 2.10
N VAL A 113 -3.97 22.50 1.74
CA VAL A 113 -3.83 23.95 1.52
C VAL A 113 -4.94 24.69 2.25
N HIS A 114 -4.57 25.67 3.05
CA HIS A 114 -5.48 26.60 3.70
C HIS A 114 -5.31 28.00 3.08
N PRO A 115 -6.01 28.30 1.96
CA PRO A 115 -5.91 29.61 1.32
C PRO A 115 -6.36 30.75 2.26
N VAL A 116 -7.35 30.44 3.07
CA VAL A 116 -7.85 31.26 4.19
C VAL A 116 -8.14 30.35 5.39
N SER A 117 -8.20 30.92 6.58
CA SER A 117 -8.38 30.13 7.81
C SER A 117 -9.64 29.26 7.84
N ALA A 118 -10.67 29.66 7.12
CA ALA A 118 -11.95 28.94 7.07
C ALA A 118 -12.01 27.87 5.97
N LEU A 119 -11.04 27.81 5.03
CA LEU A 119 -11.06 26.91 3.89
C LEU A 119 -9.87 25.97 3.90
N LEU A 120 -10.13 24.68 3.95
CA LEU A 120 -9.17 23.60 3.70
C LEU A 120 -9.47 22.98 2.33
N LEU A 121 -8.45 22.85 1.51
CA LEU A 121 -8.46 22.04 0.29
C LEU A 121 -7.45 20.93 0.45
N ASN A 122 -7.80 19.71 0.03
CA ASN A 122 -6.90 18.57 0.07
C ASN A 122 -6.87 17.82 -1.25
N LEU A 123 -5.71 17.27 -1.55
CA LEU A 123 -5.47 16.40 -2.70
C LEU A 123 -4.61 15.23 -2.21
N GLY A 124 -4.98 14.02 -2.57
CA GLY A 124 -4.19 12.85 -2.24
C GLY A 124 -4.15 11.84 -3.38
N TYR A 125 -3.05 11.11 -3.44
CA TYR A 125 -2.83 10.04 -4.39
C TYR A 125 -2.25 8.84 -3.71
N ARG A 126 -2.85 7.68 -3.92
CA ARG A 126 -2.38 6.38 -3.43
C ARG A 126 -2.10 5.45 -4.59
N HIS A 127 -0.92 4.85 -4.56
CA HIS A 127 -0.48 3.84 -5.50
C HIS A 127 -0.12 2.55 -4.77
N ILE A 128 -0.58 1.41 -5.28
CA ILE A 128 -0.20 0.08 -4.81
C ILE A 128 0.10 -0.77 -6.03
N SER A 129 1.35 -1.13 -6.25
CA SER A 129 1.70 -2.18 -7.19
C SER A 129 1.81 -3.52 -6.49
N ARG A 130 1.54 -4.59 -7.23
CA ARG A 130 1.59 -5.97 -6.74
C ARG A 130 2.88 -6.65 -7.18
N GLU A 131 3.25 -7.72 -6.47
CA GLU A 131 4.36 -8.58 -6.90
C GLU A 131 4.01 -9.19 -8.27
N LYS A 132 5.02 -9.24 -9.15
CA LYS A 132 4.85 -9.87 -10.46
C LYS A 132 5.19 -11.34 -10.34
N VAL A 133 4.23 -12.18 -10.63
CA VAL A 133 4.40 -13.62 -10.64
C VAL A 133 4.19 -14.13 -12.06
N GLU A 134 5.03 -15.05 -12.51
CA GLU A 134 4.96 -15.62 -13.86
C GLU A 134 3.58 -16.18 -14.16
N GLY A 135 2.96 -15.69 -15.23
CA GLY A 135 1.60 -16.06 -15.64
C GLY A 135 0.45 -15.30 -14.96
N ASN A 136 0.71 -14.53 -13.89
CA ASN A 136 -0.31 -13.75 -13.20
C ASN A 136 0.12 -12.28 -13.09
N LYS A 137 -0.64 -11.41 -13.73
CA LYS A 137 -0.47 -9.97 -13.65
C LYS A 137 -1.69 -9.37 -12.97
N VAL A 138 -1.47 -8.82 -11.78
CA VAL A 138 -2.47 -8.00 -11.09
C VAL A 138 -2.14 -6.54 -11.33
N ASP A 139 -3.08 -5.78 -11.85
CA ASP A 139 -2.87 -4.38 -12.14
C ASP A 139 -2.67 -3.56 -10.87
N ALA A 140 -1.87 -2.50 -10.99
CA ALA A 140 -1.64 -1.59 -9.89
C ALA A 140 -2.91 -0.79 -9.58
N VAL A 141 -3.17 -0.58 -8.30
CA VAL A 141 -4.25 0.29 -7.83
C VAL A 141 -3.74 1.73 -7.76
N ASN A 142 -4.46 2.65 -8.39
CA ASN A 142 -4.18 4.07 -8.33
C ASN A 142 -5.44 4.82 -7.91
N ASN A 143 -5.42 5.47 -6.78
CA ASN A 143 -6.53 6.27 -6.31
C ASN A 143 -6.09 7.73 -6.15
N LEU A 144 -6.63 8.60 -6.99
CA LEU A 144 -6.53 10.05 -6.85
C LEU A 144 -7.83 10.55 -6.22
N TYR A 145 -7.72 11.30 -5.14
CA TYR A 145 -8.86 11.90 -4.48
C TYR A 145 -8.62 13.38 -4.21
N ALA A 146 -9.69 14.16 -4.20
CA ALA A 146 -9.68 15.56 -3.83
C ALA A 146 -10.84 15.85 -2.90
N GLY A 147 -10.65 16.83 -2.04
CA GLY A 147 -11.70 17.23 -1.12
C GLY A 147 -11.45 18.63 -0.57
N GLY A 148 -12.37 19.07 0.26
CA GLY A 148 -12.24 20.32 0.96
C GLY A 148 -13.31 20.49 2.02
N SER A 149 -13.07 21.42 2.92
CA SER A 149 -14.03 21.84 3.94
C SER A 149 -14.02 23.34 4.08
N TYR A 150 -15.19 23.90 4.35
CA TYR A 150 -15.36 25.33 4.59
C TYR A 150 -16.15 25.56 5.87
N GLU A 151 -15.54 26.29 6.80
CA GLU A 151 -16.21 26.76 8.01
C GLU A 151 -16.87 28.09 7.75
N PHE A 152 -18.19 28.11 7.67
CA PHE A 152 -18.97 29.32 7.39
C PHE A 152 -19.49 30.02 8.66
N PHE A 153 -19.53 29.29 9.79
CA PHE A 153 -19.74 29.84 11.12
C PHE A 153 -18.81 29.14 12.11
N LYS A 154 -18.46 29.80 13.18
CA LYS A 154 -17.63 29.21 14.24
C LYS A 154 -18.23 27.88 14.73
N GLY A 155 -17.54 26.78 14.45
CA GLY A 155 -17.95 25.45 14.84
C GLY A 155 -18.94 24.76 13.89
N ILE A 156 -19.28 25.37 12.73
CA ILE A 156 -20.13 24.77 11.70
C ILE A 156 -19.38 24.79 10.37
N SER A 157 -19.08 23.59 9.83
CA SER A 157 -18.41 23.44 8.55
C SER A 157 -19.15 22.46 7.64
N VAL A 158 -18.98 22.64 6.34
CA VAL A 158 -19.36 21.67 5.31
C VAL A 158 -18.10 21.09 4.71
N TYR A 159 -18.16 19.82 4.31
CA TYR A 159 -17.07 19.18 3.59
C TYR A 159 -17.59 18.37 2.41
N ALA A 160 -16.74 18.21 1.42
CA ALA A 160 -16.95 17.33 0.28
C ALA A 160 -15.66 16.60 -0.05
N ARG A 161 -15.78 15.37 -0.54
CA ARG A 161 -14.68 14.58 -1.02
C ARG A 161 -15.11 13.76 -2.24
N ILE A 162 -14.22 13.64 -3.20
CA ILE A 162 -14.38 12.82 -4.40
C ILE A 162 -13.18 11.88 -4.43
N ASP A 163 -13.46 10.59 -4.48
CA ASP A 163 -12.46 9.54 -4.63
C ASP A 163 -12.48 8.97 -6.05
N ASN A 164 -11.41 8.27 -6.42
CA ASN A 164 -11.25 7.61 -7.71
C ASN A 164 -11.41 8.56 -8.91
N LEU A 165 -10.78 9.74 -8.84
CA LEU A 165 -10.82 10.73 -9.94
C LEU A 165 -10.19 10.21 -11.24
N LEU A 166 -9.40 9.13 -11.18
CA LEU A 166 -8.82 8.47 -12.36
C LEU A 166 -9.78 7.48 -13.00
N ASN A 167 -10.96 7.25 -12.39
CA ASN A 167 -11.97 6.29 -12.84
C ASN A 167 -11.38 4.89 -13.14
N GLN A 168 -10.49 4.43 -12.26
CA GLN A 168 -9.89 3.11 -12.39
C GLN A 168 -10.84 2.06 -11.83
N ASP A 169 -11.03 0.98 -12.58
CA ASP A 169 -11.70 -0.24 -12.10
C ASP A 169 -10.75 -1.03 -11.18
N TYR A 170 -11.28 -1.53 -10.05
CA TYR A 170 -10.51 -2.25 -9.04
C TYR A 170 -10.90 -3.73 -9.00
#